data_715a37048712f335be06cc13e101377b
#
_entry.id   715a37048712f335be06cc13e101377b
#
_cell.length_a   1.000
_cell.length_b   1.000
_cell.length_c   1.000
_cell.angle_alpha   90.00
_cell.angle_beta   90.00
_cell.angle_gamma   90.00
#
_symmetry.space_group_name_H-M   'P 1'
#
loop_
_entity.id
_entity.type
_entity.pdbx_description
1 polymer ?
#
loop_
_entity_poly.entity_id
_entity_poly.type
_entity_poly.pdbx_seq_one_letter_code
_entity_poly.pdbx_strand_id
1 'polypeptide(L)' 'MDKIELAKWLHNNYEEVAKEHNWNTQENCKVEFDTLPDANKQTMIEIAKRLLDFKLLRLHFVSKTK' A
#
# COMPACT_ATOMS: atom_id res chain seq x y z
N MET A 1 10.74 -6.45 3.03
CA MET A 1 9.35 -6.40 2.49
C MET A 1 9.40 -5.95 1.04
N ASP A 2 8.86 -6.73 0.15
CA ASP A 2 8.80 -6.36 -1.25
C ASP A 2 7.51 -5.58 -1.56
N LYS A 3 7.39 -5.11 -2.81
CA LYS A 3 6.26 -4.26 -3.19
C LYS A 3 4.91 -4.98 -3.10
N ILE A 4 4.88 -6.28 -3.33
CA ILE A 4 3.64 -7.05 -3.26
C ILE A 4 3.21 -7.23 -1.81
N GLU A 5 4.13 -7.58 -0.94
CA GLU A 5 3.82 -7.69 0.50
C GLU A 5 3.35 -6.36 1.07
N LEU A 6 4.02 -5.27 0.68
CA LEU A 6 3.62 -3.94 1.13
C LEU A 6 2.25 -3.55 0.59
N ALA A 7 1.96 -3.90 -0.68
CA ALA A 7 0.65 -3.62 -1.26
C ALA A 7 -0.47 -4.34 -0.52
N LYS A 8 -0.24 -5.61 -0.15
CA LYS A 8 -1.20 -6.37 0.64
C LYS A 8 -1.41 -5.75 2.01
N TRP A 9 -0.33 -5.35 2.67
CA TRP A 9 -0.39 -4.69 3.96
C TRP A 9 -1.18 -3.40 3.87
N LEU A 10 -0.89 -2.57 2.86
CA LEU A 10 -1.59 -1.31 2.65
C LEU A 10 -3.09 -1.52 2.42
N HIS A 11 -3.45 -2.48 1.58
CA HIS A 11 -4.86 -2.78 1.31
C HIS A 11 -5.59 -3.20 2.59
N ASN A 12 -5.01 -4.13 3.33
CA ASN A 12 -5.64 -4.66 4.54
C ASN A 12 -5.79 -3.57 5.59
N ASN A 13 -4.77 -2.74 5.77
CA ASN A 13 -4.81 -1.67 6.74
C ASN A 13 -5.75 -0.55 6.32
N TYR A 14 -5.82 -0.23 5.04
CA TYR A 14 -6.77 0.75 4.54
C TYR A 14 -8.21 0.34 4.85
N GLU A 15 -8.55 -0.91 4.58
CA GLU A 15 -9.90 -1.41 4.84
C GLU A 15 -10.22 -1.42 6.33
N GLU A 16 -9.25 -1.79 7.16
CA GLU A 16 -9.44 -1.81 8.61
C GLU A 16 -9.63 -0.41 9.17
N VAL A 17 -8.78 0.54 8.77
CA VAL A 17 -8.88 1.92 9.23
C VAL A 17 -10.16 2.58 8.71
N ALA A 18 -10.52 2.32 7.47
CA ALA A 18 -11.76 2.85 6.90
C ALA A 18 -12.97 2.38 7.71
N LYS A 19 -12.96 1.12 8.12
CA LYS A 19 -14.03 0.55 8.94
C LYS A 19 -14.10 1.24 10.30
N GLU A 20 -12.95 1.48 10.93
CA GLU A 20 -12.87 2.18 12.21
C GLU A 20 -13.44 3.59 12.16
N HIS A 21 -13.32 4.24 11.00
CA HIS A 21 -13.79 5.61 10.81
C HIS A 21 -15.11 5.69 10.06
N ASN A 22 -15.81 4.56 9.93
CA ASN A 22 -17.09 4.48 9.22
C ASN A 22 -17.02 4.96 7.77
N TRP A 23 -15.87 4.76 7.15
CA TRP A 23 -15.66 5.12 5.76
C TRP A 23 -16.10 3.96 4.87
N ASN A 24 -17.05 4.23 3.96
CA ASN A 24 -17.52 3.21 3.03
C ASN A 24 -16.60 3.13 1.82
N THR A 25 -15.85 2.06 1.74
CA THR A 25 -15.04 1.78 0.56
C THR A 25 -15.91 1.10 -0.51
N GLN A 26 -15.40 1.03 -1.74
CA GLN A 26 -16.13 0.36 -2.81
C GLN A 26 -16.27 -1.12 -2.50
N GLU A 27 -17.45 -1.67 -2.82
CA GLU A 27 -17.74 -3.08 -2.53
C GLU A 27 -16.70 -4.03 -3.15
N ASN A 28 -16.29 -3.76 -4.38
CA ASN A 28 -15.32 -4.60 -5.05
C ASN A 28 -13.90 -4.50 -4.46
N CYS A 29 -13.69 -3.56 -3.54
CA CYS A 29 -12.41 -3.42 -2.82
C CYS A 29 -12.46 -4.02 -1.42
N LYS A 30 -13.63 -4.46 -0.95
CA LYS A 30 -13.82 -5.07 0.38
C LYS A 30 -13.53 -6.57 0.34
N VAL A 31 -12.49 -6.94 -0.37
CA VAL A 31 -12.08 -8.34 -0.55
C VAL A 31 -10.60 -8.46 -0.30
N GLU A 32 -10.11 -9.68 -0.22
CA GLU A 32 -8.68 -9.90 -0.08
C GLU A 32 -7.92 -9.37 -1.29
N PHE A 33 -6.69 -8.95 -1.06
CA PHE A 33 -5.86 -8.33 -2.09
C PHE A 33 -5.80 -9.18 -3.37
N ASP A 34 -5.61 -10.49 -3.23
CA ASP A 34 -5.43 -11.37 -4.39
C ASP A 34 -6.68 -11.46 -5.27
N THR A 35 -7.85 -11.10 -4.73
CA THR A 35 -9.11 -11.14 -5.48
C THR A 35 -9.56 -9.76 -5.95
N LEU A 36 -8.76 -8.72 -5.72
CA LEU A 36 -9.06 -7.39 -6.20
C LEU A 36 -9.09 -7.33 -7.73
N PRO A 37 -9.89 -6.43 -8.32
CA PRO A 37 -9.78 -6.15 -9.75
C PRO A 37 -8.34 -5.78 -10.12
N ASP A 38 -7.93 -6.15 -11.31
CA ASP A 38 -6.55 -6.01 -11.75
C ASP A 38 -6.04 -4.57 -11.63
N ALA A 39 -6.84 -3.61 -12.05
CA ALA A 39 -6.46 -2.20 -11.97
C ALA A 39 -6.19 -1.76 -10.55
N ASN A 40 -7.03 -2.19 -9.60
CA ASN A 40 -6.84 -1.88 -8.18
C ASN A 40 -5.56 -2.52 -7.65
N LYS A 41 -5.35 -3.78 -7.99
CA LYS A 41 -4.16 -4.51 -7.57
C LYS A 41 -2.89 -3.84 -8.07
N GLN A 42 -2.83 -3.52 -9.36
CA GLN A 42 -1.67 -2.88 -9.96
C GLN A 42 -1.43 -1.48 -9.38
N THR A 43 -2.49 -0.74 -9.10
CA THR A 43 -2.39 0.57 -8.47
C THR A 43 -1.74 0.47 -7.11
N MET A 44 -2.17 -0.49 -6.29
CA MET A 44 -1.60 -0.69 -4.95
C MET A 44 -0.13 -1.10 -5.03
N ILE A 45 0.20 -1.98 -5.97
CA ILE A 45 1.58 -2.43 -6.16
C ILE A 45 2.48 -1.26 -6.57
N GLU A 46 2.02 -0.41 -7.47
CA GLU A 46 2.80 0.75 -7.89
C GLU A 46 2.99 1.76 -6.75
N ILE A 47 1.95 2.01 -5.97
CA ILE A 47 2.06 2.89 -4.80
C ILE A 47 3.06 2.31 -3.80
N ALA A 48 2.99 1.01 -3.55
CA ALA A 48 3.92 0.33 -2.65
C ALA A 48 5.37 0.47 -3.13
N LYS A 49 5.57 0.31 -4.43
CA LYS A 49 6.89 0.47 -5.04
C LYS A 49 7.43 1.88 -4.79
N ARG A 50 6.61 2.88 -5.01
CA ARG A 50 7.01 4.28 -4.79
C ARG A 50 7.34 4.57 -3.34
N LEU A 51 6.59 3.99 -2.42
CA LEU A 51 6.87 4.14 -1.00
C LEU A 51 8.21 3.50 -0.62
N LEU A 52 8.50 2.33 -1.14
CA LEU A 52 9.78 1.67 -0.88
C LEU A 52 10.94 2.48 -1.45
N ASP A 53 10.79 3.00 -2.65
CA ASP A 53 11.81 3.83 -3.29
C ASP A 53 12.05 5.10 -2.48
N PHE A 54 10.98 5.73 -2.00
CA PHE A 54 11.09 6.92 -1.17
C PHE A 54 11.83 6.63 0.13
N LYS A 55 11.53 5.51 0.77
CA LYS A 55 12.19 5.13 2.02
C LYS A 55 13.69 4.91 1.81
N LEU A 56 14.06 4.22 0.75
CA LEU A 56 15.46 3.98 0.43
C LEU A 56 16.18 5.29 0.15
N LEU A 57 15.57 6.17 -0.62
CA LEU A 57 16.13 7.46 -0.94
C LEU A 57 16.35 8.30 0.30
N ARG A 58 15.37 8.30 1.19
CA ARG A 58 15.45 9.06 2.44
C ARG A 58 16.54 8.54 3.35
N LEU A 59 16.67 7.23 3.48
CA LEU A 59 17.74 6.62 4.30
C LEU A 59 19.11 6.96 3.74
N HIS A 60 19.25 6.88 2.43
CA HIS A 60 20.49 7.23 1.76
C HIS A 60 20.87 8.69 2.00
N PHE A 61 19.88 9.57 1.89
CA PHE A 61 20.07 11.01 2.10
C PHE A 61 20.50 11.30 3.54
N VAL A 62 19.83 10.69 4.51
CA VAL A 62 20.17 10.88 5.93
C VAL A 62 21.59 10.41 6.21
N SER A 63 22.00 9.29 5.62
CA SER A 63 23.36 8.79 5.78
C SER A 63 24.41 9.77 5.26
N LYS A 64 24.08 10.51 4.21
CA LYS A 64 25.01 11.48 3.63
C LYS A 64 25.13 12.76 4.44
N THR A 65 24.12 13.08 5.22
CA THR A 65 24.11 14.31 6.01
C THR A 65 24.86 14.19 7.34
N LYS A 66 25.31 13.00 7.65
CA LYS A 66 26.19 12.81 8.79
C LYS A 66 27.66 13.07 8.39
#